data_a2e53524082d6c545684ad9f1419e2d8
#
_entry.id   a2e53524082d6c545684ad9f1419e2d8
#
_cell.length_a   1.000
_cell.length_b   1.000
_cell.length_c   1.000
_cell.angle_alpha   90.00
_cell.angle_beta   90.00
_cell.angle_gamma   90.00
#
_symmetry.space_group_name_H-M   'P 1'
#
loop_
_entity.id
_entity.type
_entity.pdbx_description
1 polymer ?
#
loop_
_entity_poly.entity_id
_entity_poly.type
_entity_poly.pdbx_seq_one_letter_code
_entity_poly.pdbx_strand_id
1 'polypeptide(L)'
;MKMKVMMIGFSGSGKTSYMGGMYSMLNQESCVGFSLRAQDEKAHENFLRIGANLAKGLYPKGTDILEEYKFSLLHNGTCLLDFDWHDYRGGVLNMPDGPEFDRVINMIIESDALVVFLDLPMFSPERDRKTIGVMNRIMSLIQNVTSKVPSDVNFPISFVLTKLDCISEEITDTLGWKKFLRVKELITESKNICGLSTATVVGMQGCLNLEYPFLFTMYAAMRKKADEMIEEHNRKISEATVHADNGGFFDDLVTGIGNFFTGQSNLSNNDMAYREICDANNMRERIMAFLNGPLEKVKEYMCSEAQKDDTLLDLF
;
A
#
# COMPACT_ATOMS: atom_id res chain seq x y z
N MET A 1 -13.59 -6.77 0.79
CA MET A 1 -12.32 -6.77 0.04
C MET A 1 -11.20 -6.79 1.06
N LYS A 2 -10.25 -7.69 0.94
CA LYS A 2 -9.11 -7.80 1.86
C LYS A 2 -7.84 -7.51 1.09
N MET A 3 -7.04 -6.57 1.57
CA MET A 3 -5.76 -6.19 0.97
C MET A 3 -4.59 -6.73 1.78
N LYS A 4 -3.45 -6.92 1.12
CA LYS A 4 -2.17 -7.28 1.75
C LYS A 4 -1.13 -6.21 1.48
N VAL A 5 -0.52 -5.69 2.53
CA VAL A 5 0.61 -4.75 2.43
C VAL A 5 1.85 -5.43 2.97
N MET A 6 2.89 -5.48 2.15
CA MET A 6 4.18 -6.04 2.56
C MET A 6 5.10 -4.93 3.05
N MET A 7 5.70 -5.13 4.22
CA MET A 7 6.66 -4.19 4.82
C MET A 7 8.02 -4.86 4.95
N ILE A 8 9.04 -4.24 4.38
CA ILE A 8 10.42 -4.73 4.43
C ILE A 8 11.37 -3.62 4.88
N GLY A 9 12.49 -4.01 5.42
CA GLY A 9 13.57 -3.08 5.84
C GLY A 9 14.55 -3.81 6.75
N PHE A 10 15.77 -3.34 6.81
CA PHE A 10 16.81 -3.94 7.66
C PHE A 10 16.46 -3.82 9.15
N SER A 11 17.08 -4.66 9.98
CA SER A 11 16.94 -4.54 11.43
C SER A 11 17.39 -3.14 11.88
N GLY A 12 16.56 -2.51 12.71
CA GLY A 12 16.81 -1.14 13.17
C GLY A 12 16.43 -0.03 12.19
N SER A 13 15.83 -0.33 11.03
CA SER A 13 15.34 0.69 10.08
C SER A 13 14.11 1.47 10.54
N GLY A 14 13.60 1.23 11.73
CA GLY A 14 12.49 2.02 12.31
C GLY A 14 11.08 1.52 11.98
N LYS A 15 10.90 0.35 11.37
CA LYS A 15 9.59 -0.23 11.03
C LYS A 15 8.59 -0.20 12.20
N THR A 16 8.95 -0.84 13.31
CA THR A 16 8.09 -0.95 14.50
C THR A 16 7.78 0.43 15.12
N SER A 17 8.76 1.34 15.12
CA SER A 17 8.56 2.72 15.59
C SER A 17 7.58 3.47 14.69
N TYR A 18 7.77 3.37 13.37
CA TYR A 18 6.84 3.96 12.40
C TYR A 18 5.42 3.44 12.59
N MET A 19 5.25 2.12 12.69
CA MET A 19 3.94 1.50 12.90
C MET A 19 3.25 1.98 14.18
N GLY A 20 3.98 2.02 15.29
CA GLY A 20 3.43 2.50 16.56
C GLY A 20 3.09 3.99 16.55
N GLY A 21 3.94 4.82 15.95
CA GLY A 21 3.70 6.26 15.79
C GLY A 21 2.51 6.55 14.88
N MET A 22 2.50 5.96 13.68
CA MET A 22 1.44 6.08 12.70
C MET A 22 0.10 5.60 13.26
N TYR A 23 0.08 4.42 13.91
CA TYR A 23 -1.12 3.89 14.52
C TYR A 23 -1.68 4.80 15.61
N SER A 24 -0.82 5.29 16.52
CA SER A 24 -1.25 6.20 17.58
C SER A 24 -1.82 7.50 17.04
N MET A 25 -1.22 8.06 15.99
CA MET A 25 -1.69 9.27 15.33
C MET A 25 -3.05 9.06 14.66
N LEU A 26 -3.18 8.02 13.83
CA LEU A 26 -4.42 7.74 13.10
C LEU A 26 -5.52 7.15 13.97
N ASN A 27 -5.21 6.58 15.14
CA ASN A 27 -6.23 6.09 16.07
C ASN A 27 -6.85 7.22 16.91
N GLN A 28 -6.10 8.28 17.19
CA GLN A 28 -6.56 9.41 18.01
C GLN A 28 -7.18 10.53 17.20
N GLU A 29 -6.58 10.85 16.07
CA GLU A 29 -7.01 11.93 15.17
C GLU A 29 -7.10 11.41 13.74
N SER A 30 -8.23 11.72 13.10
CA SER A 30 -8.37 11.36 11.69
C SER A 30 -7.62 12.33 10.79
N CYS A 31 -6.70 11.80 9.99
CA CYS A 31 -6.09 12.55 8.90
C CYS A 31 -7.05 12.55 7.71
N VAL A 32 -7.54 13.73 7.30
CA VAL A 32 -8.53 13.86 6.19
C VAL A 32 -9.77 12.97 6.38
N GLY A 33 -10.19 12.74 7.66
CA GLY A 33 -11.30 11.86 8.01
C GLY A 33 -10.96 10.37 8.09
N PHE A 34 -9.71 9.97 7.85
CA PHE A 34 -9.27 8.57 7.97
C PHE A 34 -8.80 8.24 9.39
N SER A 35 -9.17 7.04 9.84
CA SER A 35 -8.66 6.48 11.07
C SER A 35 -8.34 4.99 10.90
N LEU A 36 -7.47 4.48 11.77
CA LEU A 36 -6.97 3.12 11.73
C LEU A 36 -7.33 2.38 13.02
N ARG A 37 -7.85 1.16 12.88
CA ARG A 37 -8.20 0.28 14.00
C ARG A 37 -7.54 -1.08 13.80
N ALA A 38 -6.79 -1.56 14.79
CA ALA A 38 -6.35 -2.95 14.85
C ALA A 38 -7.56 -3.85 15.17
N GLN A 39 -7.66 -5.00 14.47
CA GLN A 39 -8.75 -5.95 14.69
C GLN A 39 -8.52 -6.83 15.92
N ASP A 40 -7.26 -6.96 16.36
CA ASP A 40 -6.88 -7.66 17.59
C ASP A 40 -6.61 -6.67 18.72
N GLU A 41 -7.20 -6.90 19.90
CA GLU A 41 -7.08 -6.01 21.06
C GLU A 41 -5.64 -5.93 21.58
N LYS A 42 -4.91 -7.06 21.56
CA LYS A 42 -3.50 -7.06 21.98
C LYS A 42 -2.63 -6.23 21.04
N ALA A 43 -2.88 -6.30 19.73
CA ALA A 43 -2.20 -5.46 18.76
C ALA A 43 -2.54 -3.99 18.99
N HIS A 44 -3.81 -3.66 19.25
CA HIS A 44 -4.26 -2.31 19.58
C HIS A 44 -3.49 -1.75 20.79
N GLU A 45 -3.53 -2.45 21.93
CA GLU A 45 -2.82 -2.04 23.14
C GLU A 45 -1.31 -1.92 22.93
N ASN A 46 -0.71 -2.87 22.18
CA ASN A 46 0.72 -2.86 21.91
C ASN A 46 1.13 -1.63 21.09
N PHE A 47 0.40 -1.28 20.02
CA PHE A 47 0.72 -0.10 19.21
C PHE A 47 0.53 1.20 19.98
N LEU A 48 -0.54 1.33 20.78
CA LEU A 48 -0.73 2.50 21.63
C LEU A 48 0.40 2.63 22.67
N ARG A 49 0.83 1.50 23.26
CA ARG A 49 1.96 1.48 24.18
C ARG A 49 3.28 1.88 23.50
N ILE A 50 3.51 1.40 22.27
CA ILE A 50 4.69 1.79 21.48
C ILE A 50 4.65 3.30 21.24
N GLY A 51 3.53 3.85 20.77
CA GLY A 51 3.38 5.29 20.54
C GLY A 51 3.62 6.12 21.80
N ALA A 52 3.03 5.72 22.93
CA ALA A 52 3.25 6.39 24.22
C ALA A 52 4.70 6.31 24.71
N ASN A 53 5.41 5.22 24.42
CA ASN A 53 6.83 5.08 24.73
C ASN A 53 7.70 5.96 23.81
N LEU A 54 7.39 6.04 22.53
CA LEU A 54 8.09 6.90 21.56
C LEU A 54 8.02 8.37 21.97
N ALA A 55 6.87 8.84 22.45
CA ALA A 55 6.70 10.18 23.02
C ALA A 55 7.60 10.45 24.24
N LYS A 56 8.10 9.41 24.91
CA LYS A 56 9.07 9.48 26.02
C LYS A 56 10.51 9.20 25.57
N GLY A 57 10.77 9.03 24.27
CA GLY A 57 12.09 8.66 23.74
C GLY A 57 12.48 7.21 23.96
N LEU A 58 11.52 6.34 24.29
CA LEU A 58 11.75 4.92 24.50
C LEU A 58 11.40 4.16 23.23
N TYR A 59 12.41 3.72 22.50
CA TYR A 59 12.26 3.03 21.23
C TYR A 59 12.08 1.52 21.42
N PRO A 60 11.23 0.84 20.61
CA PRO A 60 11.06 -0.59 20.66
C PRO A 60 12.35 -1.31 20.25
N LYS A 61 12.58 -2.50 20.82
CA LYS A 61 13.63 -3.40 20.34
C LYS A 61 13.21 -3.93 18.96
N GLY A 62 14.20 -4.20 18.10
CA GLY A 62 13.94 -4.80 16.79
C GLY A 62 13.23 -6.16 16.90
N THR A 63 12.32 -6.42 16.00
CA THR A 63 11.62 -7.71 15.86
C THR A 63 12.38 -8.62 14.91
N ASP A 64 12.61 -9.86 15.32
CA ASP A 64 13.34 -10.86 14.52
C ASP A 64 12.42 -11.92 13.88
N ILE A 65 11.09 -11.77 14.05
CA ILE A 65 10.08 -12.69 13.54
C ILE A 65 9.17 -11.98 12.52
N LEU A 66 8.60 -12.78 11.61
CA LEU A 66 7.51 -12.31 10.76
C LEU A 66 6.29 -12.07 11.63
N GLU A 67 5.76 -10.86 11.58
CA GLU A 67 4.52 -10.50 12.27
C GLU A 67 3.47 -10.06 11.24
N GLU A 68 2.25 -10.51 11.46
CA GLU A 68 1.07 -10.14 10.68
C GLU A 68 0.11 -9.37 11.57
N TYR A 69 -0.27 -8.18 11.12
CA TYR A 69 -1.24 -7.34 11.80
C TYR A 69 -2.46 -7.13 10.92
N LYS A 70 -3.65 -7.23 11.52
CA LYS A 70 -4.93 -7.03 10.84
C LYS A 70 -5.51 -5.70 11.26
N PHE A 71 -5.80 -4.87 10.26
CA PHE A 71 -6.35 -3.54 10.45
C PHE A 71 -7.64 -3.33 9.69
N SER A 72 -8.46 -2.42 10.20
CA SER A 72 -9.58 -1.82 9.47
C SER A 72 -9.27 -0.35 9.25
N LEU A 73 -9.35 0.09 8.00
CA LEU A 73 -9.31 1.49 7.62
C LEU A 73 -10.73 2.05 7.66
N LEU A 74 -10.92 3.14 8.39
CA LEU A 74 -12.21 3.82 8.52
C LEU A 74 -12.11 5.22 7.91
N HIS A 75 -13.24 5.71 7.39
CA HIS A 75 -13.43 7.11 7.00
C HIS A 75 -14.68 7.64 7.64
N ASN A 76 -14.56 8.73 8.41
CA ASN A 76 -15.65 9.30 9.19
C ASN A 76 -16.42 8.24 10.04
N GLY A 77 -15.68 7.31 10.65
CA GLY A 77 -16.21 6.23 11.48
C GLY A 77 -16.76 5.02 10.71
N THR A 78 -16.90 5.09 9.39
CA THR A 78 -17.37 3.97 8.56
C THR A 78 -16.19 3.12 8.11
N CYS A 79 -16.24 1.80 8.33
CA CYS A 79 -15.21 0.88 7.84
C CYS A 79 -15.24 0.82 6.32
N LEU A 80 -14.12 1.13 5.69
CA LEU A 80 -13.95 1.09 4.25
C LEU A 80 -13.41 -0.24 3.78
N LEU A 81 -12.34 -0.72 4.42
CA LEU A 81 -11.71 -1.97 4.08
C LEU A 81 -10.93 -2.56 5.25
N ASP A 82 -10.75 -3.87 5.21
CA ASP A 82 -9.83 -4.61 6.05
C ASP A 82 -8.58 -4.95 5.27
N PHE A 83 -7.42 -4.89 5.93
CA PHE A 83 -6.15 -5.24 5.31
C PHE A 83 -5.21 -5.92 6.30
N ASP A 84 -4.31 -6.76 5.75
CA ASP A 84 -3.24 -7.41 6.48
C ASP A 84 -1.93 -6.67 6.20
N TRP A 85 -1.21 -6.34 7.26
CA TRP A 85 0.11 -5.74 7.19
C TRP A 85 1.15 -6.74 7.65
N HIS A 86 2.02 -7.15 6.73
CA HIS A 86 3.04 -8.16 6.98
C HIS A 86 4.39 -7.49 7.22
N ASP A 87 4.90 -7.54 8.47
CA ASP A 87 6.26 -7.10 8.80
C ASP A 87 7.24 -8.24 8.59
N TYR A 88 7.99 -8.18 7.49
CA TYR A 88 9.00 -9.19 7.21
C TYR A 88 10.33 -8.85 7.89
N ARG A 89 10.97 -9.87 8.52
CA ARG A 89 12.25 -9.68 9.21
C ARG A 89 13.34 -9.18 8.26
N GLY A 90 14.08 -8.16 8.68
CA GLY A 90 15.12 -7.53 7.85
C GLY A 90 16.32 -8.42 7.49
N GLY A 91 16.47 -9.57 8.15
CA GLY A 91 17.59 -10.48 7.92
C GLY A 91 17.64 -11.09 6.52
N VAL A 92 16.49 -11.25 5.87
CA VAL A 92 16.41 -11.85 4.51
C VAL A 92 17.05 -10.96 3.46
N LEU A 93 16.96 -9.64 3.63
CA LEU A 93 17.65 -8.71 2.73
C LEU A 93 19.19 -8.83 2.81
N ASN A 94 19.73 -9.56 3.79
CA ASN A 94 21.17 -9.86 3.86
C ASN A 94 21.58 -11.09 3.04
N MET A 95 20.62 -11.88 2.54
CA MET A 95 20.82 -13.10 1.76
C MET A 95 20.19 -12.94 0.36
N PRO A 96 20.85 -12.22 -0.57
CA PRO A 96 20.26 -11.88 -1.87
C PRO A 96 20.04 -13.07 -2.80
N ASP A 97 20.62 -14.23 -2.48
CA ASP A 97 20.54 -15.45 -3.26
C ASP A 97 20.07 -16.59 -2.36
N GLY A 98 18.95 -17.23 -2.73
CA GLY A 98 18.46 -18.41 -2.04
C GLY A 98 16.94 -18.49 -1.90
N PRO A 99 16.44 -19.66 -1.47
CA PRO A 99 14.99 -19.95 -1.43
C PRO A 99 14.20 -18.97 -0.57
N GLU A 100 14.83 -18.39 0.46
CA GLU A 100 14.16 -17.43 1.34
C GLU A 100 13.98 -16.06 0.65
N PHE A 101 14.94 -15.62 -0.15
CA PHE A 101 14.81 -14.40 -0.96
C PHE A 101 13.72 -14.56 -2.03
N ASP A 102 13.72 -15.71 -2.75
CA ASP A 102 12.66 -16.01 -3.73
C ASP A 102 11.27 -16.04 -3.09
N ARG A 103 11.18 -16.61 -1.89
CA ARG A 103 9.93 -16.59 -1.12
C ARG A 103 9.45 -15.16 -0.82
N VAL A 104 10.35 -14.27 -0.42
CA VAL A 104 10.01 -12.85 -0.17
C VAL A 104 9.54 -12.16 -1.45
N ILE A 105 10.25 -12.36 -2.57
CA ILE A 105 9.82 -11.83 -3.87
C ILE A 105 8.40 -12.29 -4.21
N ASN A 106 8.11 -13.58 -4.05
CA ASN A 106 6.78 -14.11 -4.33
C ASN A 106 5.72 -13.51 -3.40
N MET A 107 6.02 -13.37 -2.09
CA MET A 107 5.11 -12.72 -1.14
C MET A 107 4.85 -11.25 -1.50
N ILE A 108 5.86 -10.52 -2.00
CA ILE A 108 5.71 -9.14 -2.48
C ILE A 108 4.79 -9.09 -3.69
N ILE A 109 4.99 -9.98 -4.67
CA ILE A 109 4.18 -10.02 -5.89
C ILE A 109 2.71 -10.39 -5.59
N GLU A 110 2.49 -11.25 -4.60
CA GLU A 110 1.16 -11.63 -4.12
C GLU A 110 0.51 -10.55 -3.23
N SER A 111 1.24 -9.48 -2.89
CA SER A 111 0.71 -8.37 -2.12
C SER A 111 0.15 -7.27 -3.02
N ASP A 112 -0.63 -6.37 -2.43
CA ASP A 112 -1.21 -5.23 -3.13
C ASP A 112 -0.30 -4.00 -3.08
N ALA A 113 0.69 -3.98 -2.16
CA ALA A 113 1.66 -2.89 -2.02
C ALA A 113 2.92 -3.33 -1.28
N LEU A 114 4.02 -2.61 -1.53
CA LEU A 114 5.30 -2.76 -0.84
C LEU A 114 5.69 -1.46 -0.12
N VAL A 115 6.06 -1.58 1.16
CA VAL A 115 6.64 -0.47 1.94
C VAL A 115 8.08 -0.84 2.33
N VAL A 116 9.04 -0.03 1.89
CA VAL A 116 10.48 -0.22 2.10
C VAL A 116 10.99 0.79 3.11
N PHE A 117 11.56 0.32 4.22
CA PHE A 117 12.11 1.16 5.27
C PHE A 117 13.62 1.30 5.15
N LEU A 118 14.08 2.55 5.11
CA LEU A 118 15.49 2.92 5.09
C LEU A 118 15.73 3.97 6.18
N ASP A 119 16.74 3.79 7.02
CA ASP A 119 17.12 4.82 7.99
C ASP A 119 18.08 5.84 7.35
N LEU A 120 17.70 7.11 7.38
CA LEU A 120 18.50 8.18 6.76
C LEU A 120 19.96 8.25 7.24
N PRO A 121 20.28 8.01 8.53
CA PRO A 121 21.67 7.95 8.98
C PRO A 121 22.55 6.89 8.30
N MET A 122 21.96 5.90 7.62
CA MET A 122 22.75 4.96 6.83
C MET A 122 23.47 5.62 5.65
N PHE A 123 22.93 6.73 5.14
CA PHE A 123 23.50 7.46 4.00
C PHE A 123 24.65 8.41 4.39
N SER A 124 25.07 8.43 5.65
CA SER A 124 26.23 9.22 6.07
C SER A 124 27.52 8.78 5.35
N PRO A 125 28.48 9.68 5.11
CA PRO A 125 29.74 9.35 4.43
C PRO A 125 30.49 8.18 5.08
N GLU A 126 30.49 8.09 6.41
CA GLU A 126 31.15 7.04 7.17
C GLU A 126 30.58 5.63 6.91
N ARG A 127 29.29 5.54 6.55
CA ARG A 127 28.56 4.29 6.28
C ARG A 127 28.44 3.96 4.81
N ASP A 128 28.92 4.83 3.93
CA ASP A 128 28.65 4.79 2.50
C ASP A 128 28.96 3.44 1.86
N ARG A 129 30.10 2.81 2.20
CA ARG A 129 30.48 1.48 1.69
C ARG A 129 29.45 0.39 2.05
N LYS A 130 28.92 0.42 3.27
CA LYS A 130 27.89 -0.53 3.73
C LYS A 130 26.54 -0.23 3.03
N THR A 131 26.23 1.04 2.90
CA THR A 131 24.99 1.53 2.28
C THR A 131 24.92 1.16 0.80
N ILE A 132 26.03 1.25 0.06
CA ILE A 132 26.12 0.77 -1.32
C ILE A 132 25.67 -0.68 -1.43
N GLY A 133 26.15 -1.55 -0.53
CA GLY A 133 25.75 -2.96 -0.48
C GLY A 133 24.25 -3.16 -0.22
N VAL A 134 23.69 -2.35 0.68
CA VAL A 134 22.24 -2.34 0.96
C VAL A 134 21.46 -1.90 -0.28
N MET A 135 21.86 -0.79 -0.90
CA MET A 135 21.17 -0.25 -2.09
C MET A 135 21.23 -1.19 -3.29
N ASN A 136 22.34 -1.92 -3.48
CA ASN A 136 22.42 -2.93 -4.52
C ASN A 136 21.40 -4.06 -4.31
N ARG A 137 21.16 -4.48 -3.06
CA ARG A 137 20.16 -5.51 -2.74
C ARG A 137 18.73 -4.98 -2.95
N ILE A 138 18.45 -3.74 -2.54
CA ILE A 138 17.16 -3.10 -2.81
C ILE A 138 16.93 -2.98 -4.31
N MET A 139 17.94 -2.58 -5.08
CA MET A 139 17.85 -2.50 -6.53
C MET A 139 17.52 -3.87 -7.16
N SER A 140 18.23 -4.92 -6.74
CA SER A 140 17.95 -6.28 -7.20
C SER A 140 16.53 -6.73 -6.86
N LEU A 141 16.05 -6.43 -5.65
CA LEU A 141 14.69 -6.72 -5.23
C LEU A 141 13.68 -5.99 -6.11
N ILE A 142 13.85 -4.68 -6.33
CA ILE A 142 12.94 -3.88 -7.18
C ILE A 142 12.94 -4.40 -8.62
N GLN A 143 14.10 -4.72 -9.19
CA GLN A 143 14.21 -5.30 -10.53
C GLN A 143 13.45 -6.63 -10.65
N ASN A 144 13.58 -7.51 -9.64
CA ASN A 144 12.84 -8.77 -9.60
C ASN A 144 11.32 -8.54 -9.52
N VAL A 145 10.87 -7.60 -8.67
CA VAL A 145 9.45 -7.24 -8.57
C VAL A 145 8.95 -6.67 -9.90
N THR A 146 9.66 -5.67 -10.46
CA THR A 146 9.29 -5.03 -11.74
C THR A 146 9.16 -6.04 -12.89
N SER A 147 10.07 -7.02 -12.95
CA SER A 147 10.08 -8.02 -14.02
C SER A 147 8.94 -9.05 -13.92
N LYS A 148 8.35 -9.21 -12.74
CA LYS A 148 7.32 -10.23 -12.46
C LYS A 148 5.92 -9.65 -12.30
N VAL A 149 5.81 -8.36 -11.95
CA VAL A 149 4.52 -7.66 -11.92
C VAL A 149 4.03 -7.45 -13.36
N PRO A 150 2.78 -7.80 -13.69
CA PRO A 150 2.22 -7.56 -15.04
C PRO A 150 2.30 -6.09 -15.44
N SER A 151 2.47 -5.83 -16.74
CA SER A 151 2.68 -4.47 -17.28
C SER A 151 1.44 -3.57 -17.21
N ASP A 152 0.28 -4.14 -17.02
CA ASP A 152 -1.03 -3.50 -16.87
C ASP A 152 -1.40 -3.20 -15.41
N VAL A 153 -0.58 -3.67 -14.46
CA VAL A 153 -0.79 -3.48 -13.03
C VAL A 153 0.08 -2.33 -12.53
N ASN A 154 -0.52 -1.34 -11.89
CA ASN A 154 0.22 -0.27 -11.23
C ASN A 154 0.53 -0.66 -9.77
N PHE A 155 1.69 -1.28 -9.54
CA PHE A 155 2.09 -1.78 -8.22
C PHE A 155 2.74 -0.67 -7.38
N PRO A 156 2.18 -0.29 -6.21
CA PRO A 156 2.73 0.79 -5.40
C PRO A 156 3.92 0.37 -4.55
N ILE A 157 4.97 1.19 -4.56
CA ILE A 157 6.14 1.06 -3.68
C ILE A 157 6.33 2.36 -2.90
N SER A 158 6.31 2.26 -1.57
CA SER A 158 6.54 3.40 -0.68
C SER A 158 7.89 3.27 0.02
N PHE A 159 8.78 4.26 -0.12
CA PHE A 159 10.03 4.35 0.64
C PHE A 159 9.82 5.26 1.86
N VAL A 160 9.91 4.67 3.04
CA VAL A 160 9.87 5.39 4.32
C VAL A 160 11.29 5.64 4.77
N LEU A 161 11.74 6.88 4.63
CA LEU A 161 13.08 7.33 5.05
C LEU A 161 12.98 7.78 6.50
N THR A 162 13.31 6.89 7.43
CA THR A 162 13.14 7.13 8.87
C THR A 162 14.32 7.90 9.49
N LYS A 163 14.11 8.40 10.71
CA LYS A 163 15.16 9.06 11.53
C LYS A 163 15.74 10.32 10.87
N LEU A 164 14.87 11.14 10.27
CA LEU A 164 15.26 12.43 9.70
C LEU A 164 15.91 13.32 10.75
N ASP A 165 15.46 13.26 11.99
CA ASP A 165 15.98 13.97 13.17
C ASP A 165 17.40 13.54 13.58
N CYS A 166 17.89 12.42 13.08
CA CYS A 166 19.22 11.89 13.37
C CYS A 166 20.27 12.21 12.29
N ILE A 167 19.94 13.04 11.30
CA ILE A 167 20.89 13.45 10.26
C ILE A 167 21.62 14.70 10.76
N SER A 168 22.95 14.63 10.83
CA SER A 168 23.83 15.74 11.19
C SER A 168 24.68 16.26 10.02
N GLU A 169 24.72 15.53 8.91
CA GLU A 169 25.61 15.78 7.78
C GLU A 169 24.84 15.75 6.45
N GLU A 170 25.39 16.37 5.44
CA GLU A 170 24.83 16.31 4.09
C GLU A 170 25.04 14.92 3.50
N ILE A 171 23.92 14.26 3.16
CA ILE A 171 23.90 12.90 2.64
C ILE A 171 23.83 12.85 1.11
N THR A 172 23.50 13.95 0.46
CA THR A 172 23.18 14.03 -0.97
C THR A 172 24.37 13.69 -1.88
N ASP A 173 25.59 13.92 -1.42
CA ASP A 173 26.82 13.64 -2.17
C ASP A 173 27.34 12.21 -2.02
N THR A 174 26.82 11.43 -1.10
CA THR A 174 27.25 10.05 -0.89
C THR A 174 26.90 9.13 -2.07
N LEU A 175 27.70 8.10 -2.29
CA LEU A 175 27.41 7.10 -3.32
C LEU A 175 26.15 6.28 -2.97
N GLY A 176 25.90 6.04 -1.69
CA GLY A 176 24.69 5.36 -1.21
C GLY A 176 23.44 6.12 -1.60
N TRP A 177 23.43 7.46 -1.38
CA TRP A 177 22.30 8.30 -1.79
C TRP A 177 22.12 8.32 -3.32
N LYS A 178 23.21 8.49 -4.07
CA LYS A 178 23.17 8.43 -5.55
C LYS A 178 22.60 7.09 -6.05
N LYS A 179 22.89 5.97 -5.35
CA LYS A 179 22.26 4.68 -5.66
C LYS A 179 20.77 4.63 -5.31
N PHE A 180 20.36 5.27 -4.22
CA PHE A 180 18.93 5.40 -3.90
C PHE A 180 18.19 6.18 -4.99
N LEU A 181 18.75 7.30 -5.46
CA LEU A 181 18.18 8.04 -6.59
C LEU A 181 18.07 7.15 -7.85
N ARG A 182 19.07 6.29 -8.09
CA ARG A 182 19.00 5.34 -9.21
C ARG A 182 17.89 4.28 -9.05
N VAL A 183 17.58 3.87 -7.82
CA VAL A 183 16.41 3.01 -7.56
C VAL A 183 15.11 3.74 -7.90
N LYS A 184 15.00 5.02 -7.56
CA LYS A 184 13.84 5.85 -7.92
C LYS A 184 13.69 5.99 -9.43
N GLU A 185 14.79 6.28 -10.16
CA GLU A 185 14.79 6.34 -11.61
C GLU A 185 14.29 5.02 -12.23
N LEU A 186 14.76 3.87 -11.74
CA LEU A 186 14.31 2.56 -12.20
C LEU A 186 12.80 2.39 -12.06
N ILE A 187 12.22 2.86 -10.96
CA ILE A 187 10.78 2.83 -10.73
C ILE A 187 10.07 3.78 -11.69
N THR A 188 10.55 5.01 -11.85
CA THR A 188 9.98 6.00 -12.77
C THR A 188 10.00 5.53 -14.23
N GLU A 189 11.06 4.82 -14.63
CA GLU A 189 11.17 4.22 -15.97
C GLU A 189 10.23 3.01 -16.16
N SER A 190 9.73 2.45 -15.08
CA SER A 190 8.82 1.30 -15.09
C SER A 190 7.39 1.76 -15.32
N LYS A 191 6.68 1.10 -16.23
CA LYS A 191 5.28 1.43 -16.54
C LYS A 191 4.27 0.79 -15.58
N ASN A 192 4.72 -0.16 -14.79
CA ASN A 192 3.89 -1.01 -13.93
C ASN A 192 4.11 -0.77 -12.44
N ILE A 193 4.86 0.28 -12.06
CA ILE A 193 5.10 0.63 -10.67
C ILE A 193 4.90 2.14 -10.47
N CYS A 194 4.32 2.54 -9.36
CA CYS A 194 4.31 3.91 -8.88
C CYS A 194 5.04 4.01 -7.54
N GLY A 195 5.74 5.10 -7.30
CA GLY A 195 6.57 5.26 -6.12
C GLY A 195 6.32 6.53 -5.33
N LEU A 196 6.54 6.43 -4.00
CA LEU A 196 6.63 7.56 -3.07
C LEU A 196 7.89 7.41 -2.25
N SER A 197 8.63 8.49 -2.03
CA SER A 197 9.61 8.57 -0.94
C SER A 197 9.26 9.69 0.02
N THR A 198 9.31 9.39 1.32
CA THR A 198 8.96 10.35 2.37
C THR A 198 9.94 10.23 3.53
N ALA A 199 10.55 11.35 3.92
CA ALA A 199 11.36 11.42 5.13
C ALA A 199 10.46 11.60 6.37
N THR A 200 10.70 10.81 7.40
CA THR A 200 9.83 10.73 8.57
C THR A 200 10.60 10.89 9.89
N VAL A 201 9.92 11.42 10.89
CA VAL A 201 10.39 11.48 12.28
C VAL A 201 9.38 10.80 13.18
N VAL A 202 9.88 10.02 14.14
CA VAL A 202 9.07 9.42 15.22
C VAL A 202 9.88 9.49 16.51
N GLY A 203 9.47 10.31 17.45
CA GLY A 203 10.21 10.43 18.69
C GLY A 203 9.65 11.45 19.68
N MET A 204 10.45 11.85 20.66
CA MET A 204 10.09 12.81 21.72
C MET A 204 9.68 14.19 21.18
N GLN A 205 10.22 14.59 20.05
CA GLN A 205 9.92 15.89 19.42
C GLN A 205 8.63 15.85 18.58
N GLY A 206 7.92 14.74 18.60
CA GLY A 206 6.70 14.52 17.84
C GLY A 206 6.86 13.56 16.67
N CYS A 207 5.84 13.52 15.82
CA CYS A 207 5.79 12.74 14.60
C CYS A 207 5.74 13.68 13.40
N LEU A 208 6.44 13.33 12.33
CA LEU A 208 6.45 14.09 11.08
C LEU A 208 6.26 13.14 9.91
N ASN A 209 5.33 13.46 9.02
CA ASN A 209 5.10 12.79 7.74
C ASN A 209 4.75 11.29 7.82
N LEU A 210 4.21 10.79 8.93
CA LEU A 210 3.89 9.36 9.08
C LEU A 210 2.67 8.94 8.25
N GLU A 211 1.75 9.87 8.05
CA GLU A 211 0.50 9.64 7.30
C GLU A 211 0.72 9.42 5.81
N TYR A 212 1.69 10.11 5.20
CA TYR A 212 1.86 10.09 3.74
C TYR A 212 2.20 8.73 3.17
N PRO A 213 3.21 8.00 3.68
CA PRO A 213 3.50 6.65 3.18
C PRO A 213 2.31 5.71 3.33
N PHE A 214 1.58 5.83 4.45
CA PHE A 214 0.39 5.03 4.70
C PHE A 214 -0.73 5.37 3.73
N LEU A 215 -1.11 6.65 3.62
CA LEU A 215 -2.19 7.11 2.75
C LEU A 215 -1.90 6.82 1.27
N PHE A 216 -0.65 7.06 0.82
CA PHE A 216 -0.23 6.69 -0.54
C PHE A 216 -0.38 5.18 -0.78
N THR A 217 0.14 4.36 0.14
CA THR A 217 0.07 2.91 0.04
C THR A 217 -1.39 2.43 -0.05
N MET A 218 -2.26 2.95 0.82
CA MET A 218 -3.68 2.62 0.81
C MET A 218 -4.36 3.09 -0.47
N TYR A 219 -4.16 4.35 -0.87
CA TYR A 219 -4.73 4.91 -2.09
C TYR A 219 -4.35 4.09 -3.33
N ALA A 220 -3.05 3.88 -3.54
CA ALA A 220 -2.56 3.22 -4.75
C ALA A 220 -2.94 1.72 -4.79
N ALA A 221 -2.88 1.01 -3.64
CA ALA A 221 -3.30 -0.37 -3.55
C ALA A 221 -4.82 -0.55 -3.74
N MET A 222 -5.62 0.36 -3.20
CA MET A 222 -7.07 0.35 -3.43
C MET A 222 -7.41 0.67 -4.89
N ARG A 223 -6.68 1.60 -5.52
CA ARG A 223 -6.84 1.93 -6.93
C ARG A 223 -6.54 0.71 -7.81
N LYS A 224 -5.38 0.07 -7.58
CA LYS A 224 -5.01 -1.19 -8.24
C LYS A 224 -6.13 -2.23 -8.11
N LYS A 225 -6.63 -2.41 -6.89
CA LYS A 225 -7.70 -3.40 -6.62
C LYS A 225 -9.00 -3.06 -7.33
N ALA A 226 -9.34 -1.78 -7.40
CA ALA A 226 -10.50 -1.32 -8.15
C ALA A 226 -10.36 -1.59 -9.65
N ASP A 227 -9.19 -1.35 -10.21
CA ASP A 227 -8.90 -1.61 -11.63
C ASP A 227 -9.00 -3.12 -11.93
N GLU A 228 -8.41 -4.00 -11.10
CA GLU A 228 -8.55 -5.47 -11.20
C GLU A 228 -10.03 -5.92 -11.16
N MET A 229 -10.84 -5.32 -10.28
CA MET A 229 -12.25 -5.66 -10.16
C MET A 229 -13.07 -5.17 -11.36
N ILE A 230 -12.72 -4.02 -11.95
CA ILE A 230 -13.34 -3.51 -13.18
C ILE A 230 -13.03 -4.43 -14.36
N GLU A 231 -11.77 -4.88 -14.48
CA GLU A 231 -11.36 -5.82 -15.51
C GLU A 231 -12.09 -7.16 -15.39
N GLU A 232 -12.15 -7.71 -14.17
CA GLU A 232 -12.92 -8.95 -13.89
C GLU A 232 -14.41 -8.77 -14.23
N HIS A 233 -15.00 -7.62 -13.93
CA HIS A 233 -16.36 -7.27 -14.30
C HIS A 233 -16.55 -7.28 -15.83
N ASN A 234 -15.64 -6.61 -16.57
CA ASN A 234 -15.70 -6.54 -18.03
C ASN A 234 -15.54 -7.93 -18.65
N ARG A 235 -14.64 -8.76 -18.08
CA ARG A 235 -14.46 -10.17 -18.51
C ARG A 235 -15.75 -10.97 -18.34
N LYS A 236 -16.41 -10.90 -17.18
CA LYS A 236 -17.67 -11.60 -16.91
C LYS A 236 -18.79 -11.16 -17.85
N ILE A 237 -18.90 -9.86 -18.14
CA ILE A 237 -19.86 -9.35 -19.12
C ILE A 237 -19.57 -9.93 -20.52
N SER A 238 -18.30 -9.95 -20.94
CA SER A 238 -17.89 -10.49 -22.23
C SER A 238 -18.20 -11.98 -22.34
N GLU A 239 -17.89 -12.77 -21.29
CA GLU A 239 -18.21 -14.19 -21.24
C GLU A 239 -19.72 -14.45 -21.28
N ALA A 240 -20.52 -13.70 -20.51
CA ALA A 240 -21.97 -13.78 -20.53
C ALA A 240 -22.55 -13.42 -21.92
N THR A 241 -21.93 -12.47 -22.63
CA THR A 241 -22.33 -12.06 -23.98
C THR A 241 -22.04 -13.15 -25.01
N VAL A 242 -20.90 -13.82 -24.90
CA VAL A 242 -20.54 -14.98 -25.79
C VAL A 242 -21.49 -16.16 -25.61
N HIS A 243 -21.94 -16.43 -24.38
CA HIS A 243 -22.93 -17.48 -24.11
C HIS A 243 -24.34 -17.09 -24.53
N ALA A 244 -24.59 -15.80 -24.76
CA ALA A 244 -25.89 -15.27 -25.17
C ALA A 244 -26.09 -15.20 -26.70
N ASP A 245 -25.12 -15.61 -27.52
CA ASP A 245 -25.07 -15.40 -28.97
C ASP A 245 -26.08 -16.27 -29.77
N ASN A 246 -27.11 -16.79 -29.12
CA ASN A 246 -28.25 -17.50 -29.75
C ASN A 246 -29.51 -16.62 -29.84
N GLY A 247 -29.37 -15.36 -30.23
CA GLY A 247 -30.47 -14.55 -30.77
C GLY A 247 -31.54 -14.10 -29.77
N GLY A 248 -31.50 -12.88 -29.34
CA GLY A 248 -32.55 -12.20 -28.55
C GLY A 248 -32.18 -11.77 -27.16
N PHE A 249 -31.03 -12.17 -26.65
CA PHE A 249 -30.62 -11.94 -25.27
C PHE A 249 -30.39 -10.45 -24.94
N PHE A 250 -29.93 -9.62 -25.87
CA PHE A 250 -29.71 -8.17 -25.61
C PHE A 250 -31.02 -7.40 -25.42
N ASP A 251 -32.07 -7.74 -26.19
CA ASP A 251 -33.38 -7.08 -26.02
C ASP A 251 -34.06 -7.56 -24.73
N ASP A 252 -33.88 -8.83 -24.35
CA ASP A 252 -34.33 -9.39 -23.09
C ASP A 252 -33.55 -8.86 -21.88
N LEU A 253 -32.24 -8.58 -22.03
CA LEU A 253 -31.40 -8.02 -20.97
C LEU A 253 -31.83 -6.58 -20.63
N VAL A 254 -32.06 -5.73 -21.65
CA VAL A 254 -32.50 -4.35 -21.45
C VAL A 254 -33.92 -4.32 -20.88
N THR A 255 -34.79 -5.23 -21.32
CA THR A 255 -36.17 -5.37 -20.81
C THR A 255 -36.19 -6.02 -19.43
N GLY A 256 -35.30 -6.99 -19.16
CA GLY A 256 -35.14 -7.67 -17.87
C GLY A 256 -34.67 -6.74 -16.74
N ILE A 257 -33.77 -5.80 -17.04
CA ILE A 257 -33.36 -4.74 -16.08
C ILE A 257 -34.57 -3.89 -15.67
N GLY A 258 -35.46 -3.55 -16.62
CA GLY A 258 -36.68 -2.82 -16.32
C GLY A 258 -37.67 -3.61 -15.45
N ASN A 259 -37.81 -4.93 -15.71
CA ASN A 259 -38.73 -5.80 -15.00
C ASN A 259 -38.27 -6.24 -13.61
N PHE A 260 -36.95 -6.28 -13.35
CA PHE A 260 -36.39 -6.58 -12.03
C PHE A 260 -36.71 -5.49 -11.00
N PHE A 261 -36.72 -4.23 -11.43
CA PHE A 261 -37.18 -3.12 -10.57
C PHE A 261 -38.67 -3.14 -10.28
N THR A 262 -39.46 -3.91 -11.04
CA THR A 262 -40.90 -4.03 -10.88
C THR A 262 -41.38 -5.30 -10.15
N GLY A 263 -40.45 -6.18 -9.72
CA GLY A 263 -40.74 -7.33 -8.83
C GLY A 263 -41.43 -8.53 -9.47
N GLN A 264 -41.41 -8.66 -10.79
CA GLN A 264 -41.93 -9.84 -11.50
C GLN A 264 -40.80 -10.73 -12.01
N SER A 265 -40.52 -11.85 -11.38
CA SER A 265 -39.54 -12.83 -11.84
C SER A 265 -40.06 -14.26 -11.85
N ASN A 266 -39.99 -14.90 -13.02
CA ASN A 266 -39.94 -16.34 -13.17
C ASN A 266 -38.57 -16.72 -13.70
N LEU A 267 -37.81 -17.50 -12.93
CA LEU A 267 -36.36 -17.70 -13.03
C LEU A 267 -36.02 -18.85 -13.95
N SER A 268 -35.20 -18.65 -14.99
CA SER A 268 -34.61 -19.67 -15.88
C SER A 268 -33.07 -19.57 -15.87
N ASN A 269 -32.34 -20.44 -16.63
CA ASN A 269 -30.87 -20.46 -16.68
C ASN A 269 -30.20 -19.13 -17.08
N ASN A 270 -30.95 -18.17 -17.62
CA ASN A 270 -30.55 -16.80 -17.85
C ASN A 270 -30.32 -16.03 -16.53
N ASP A 271 -30.83 -16.54 -15.40
CA ASP A 271 -30.77 -15.88 -14.09
C ASP A 271 -29.38 -15.87 -13.48
N MET A 272 -28.52 -16.86 -13.74
CA MET A 272 -27.15 -16.84 -13.23
C MET A 272 -26.34 -15.73 -13.89
N ALA A 273 -26.40 -15.61 -15.23
CA ALA A 273 -25.73 -14.55 -15.97
C ALA A 273 -26.26 -13.17 -15.58
N TYR A 274 -27.57 -13.05 -15.36
CA TYR A 274 -28.21 -11.81 -14.91
C TYR A 274 -27.78 -11.43 -13.49
N ARG A 275 -27.73 -12.37 -12.55
CA ARG A 275 -27.22 -12.14 -11.19
C ARG A 275 -25.75 -11.72 -11.19
N GLU A 276 -24.92 -12.38 -11.98
CA GLU A 276 -23.50 -12.05 -12.12
C GLU A 276 -23.31 -10.63 -12.68
N ILE A 277 -24.12 -10.19 -13.63
CA ILE A 277 -24.10 -8.82 -14.17
C ILE A 277 -24.59 -7.81 -13.12
N CYS A 278 -25.66 -8.12 -12.38
CA CYS A 278 -26.15 -7.25 -11.30
C CYS A 278 -25.14 -7.13 -10.17
N ASP A 279 -24.51 -8.22 -9.75
CA ASP A 279 -23.48 -8.23 -8.72
C ASP A 279 -22.24 -7.46 -9.18
N ALA A 280 -21.85 -7.61 -10.45
CA ALA A 280 -20.76 -6.87 -11.05
C ALA A 280 -21.06 -5.34 -11.12
N ASN A 281 -22.29 -4.95 -11.50
CA ASN A 281 -22.70 -3.54 -11.51
C ASN A 281 -22.75 -2.94 -10.10
N ASN A 282 -23.31 -3.65 -9.12
CA ASN A 282 -23.31 -3.23 -7.71
C ASN A 282 -21.88 -3.06 -7.17
N MET A 283 -20.97 -3.95 -7.56
CA MET A 283 -19.56 -3.87 -7.21
C MET A 283 -18.90 -2.64 -7.85
N ARG A 284 -19.15 -2.38 -9.13
CA ARG A 284 -18.68 -1.18 -9.83
C ARG A 284 -19.16 0.11 -9.17
N GLU A 285 -20.43 0.21 -8.82
CA GLU A 285 -20.98 1.38 -8.15
C GLU A 285 -20.31 1.62 -6.78
N ARG A 286 -20.09 0.57 -6.00
CA ARG A 286 -19.36 0.65 -4.72
C ARG A 286 -17.93 1.12 -4.90
N ILE A 287 -17.24 0.60 -5.91
CA ILE A 287 -15.86 1.01 -6.23
C ILE A 287 -15.82 2.48 -6.65
N MET A 288 -16.73 2.88 -7.56
CA MET A 288 -16.78 4.27 -8.04
C MET A 288 -17.16 5.25 -6.92
N ALA A 289 -18.10 4.89 -6.05
CA ALA A 289 -18.43 5.71 -4.88
C ALA A 289 -17.24 5.87 -3.93
N PHE A 290 -16.43 4.83 -3.77
CA PHE A 290 -15.24 4.84 -2.96
C PHE A 290 -14.09 5.65 -3.60
N LEU A 291 -13.86 5.50 -4.91
CA LEU A 291 -12.85 6.26 -5.66
C LEU A 291 -13.20 7.76 -5.72
N ASN A 292 -14.46 8.10 -5.99
CA ASN A 292 -14.89 9.48 -6.14
C ASN A 292 -15.16 10.22 -4.81
N GLY A 293 -15.09 9.53 -3.70
CA GLY A 293 -15.27 10.09 -2.37
C GLY A 293 -13.98 10.13 -1.57
N PRO A 294 -13.77 9.15 -0.66
CA PRO A 294 -12.64 9.17 0.26
C PRO A 294 -11.27 9.17 -0.42
N LEU A 295 -11.09 8.38 -1.47
CA LEU A 295 -9.79 8.27 -2.16
C LEU A 295 -9.38 9.54 -2.90
N GLU A 296 -10.32 10.23 -3.55
CA GLU A 296 -9.99 11.48 -4.22
C GLU A 296 -9.55 12.55 -3.21
N LYS A 297 -10.15 12.58 -2.00
CA LYS A 297 -9.67 13.46 -0.92
C LYS A 297 -8.26 13.15 -0.45
N VAL A 298 -7.90 11.86 -0.35
CA VAL A 298 -6.51 11.47 -0.03
C VAL A 298 -5.57 11.95 -1.12
N LYS A 299 -5.92 11.75 -2.38
CA LYS A 299 -5.13 12.20 -3.53
C LYS A 299 -4.95 13.72 -3.53
N GLU A 300 -6.04 14.48 -3.38
CA GLU A 300 -6.00 15.93 -3.29
C GLU A 300 -5.10 16.41 -2.14
N TYR A 301 -5.24 15.81 -0.96
CA TYR A 301 -4.41 16.11 0.20
C TYR A 301 -2.94 15.82 -0.10
N MET A 302 -2.59 14.63 -0.59
CA MET A 302 -1.21 14.27 -0.90
C MET A 302 -0.61 15.16 -1.99
N CYS A 303 -1.36 15.49 -3.04
CA CYS A 303 -0.88 16.39 -4.09
C CYS A 303 -0.65 17.81 -3.56
N SER A 304 -1.51 18.31 -2.67
CA SER A 304 -1.33 19.62 -2.06
C SER A 304 -0.11 19.67 -1.13
N GLU A 305 0.15 18.60 -0.39
CA GLU A 305 1.30 18.48 0.50
C GLU A 305 2.61 18.29 -0.29
N ALA A 306 2.59 17.49 -1.37
CA ALA A 306 3.77 17.28 -2.23
C ALA A 306 4.29 18.58 -2.89
N GLN A 307 3.45 19.62 -2.98
CA GLN A 307 3.85 20.94 -3.49
C GLN A 307 4.55 21.83 -2.43
N LYS A 308 4.58 21.37 -1.18
CA LYS A 308 5.27 22.11 -0.11
C LYS A 308 6.70 21.63 0.01
N ASP A 309 7.67 22.52 -0.16
CA ASP A 309 9.12 22.21 -0.15
C ASP A 309 9.61 21.58 1.17
N ASP A 310 8.90 21.82 2.28
CA ASP A 310 9.26 21.36 3.61
C ASP A 310 8.76 19.95 3.97
N THR A 311 7.93 19.32 3.14
CA THR A 311 7.36 18.00 3.44
C THR A 311 8.33 16.85 3.19
N LEU A 312 9.39 17.06 2.41
CA LEU A 312 10.33 16.02 1.97
C LEU A 312 9.61 14.81 1.36
N LEU A 313 8.55 15.08 0.64
CA LEU A 313 7.68 14.10 -0.01
C LEU A 313 7.94 14.15 -1.53
N ASP A 314 8.21 13.00 -2.12
CA ASP A 314 8.55 12.88 -3.53
C ASP A 314 7.80 11.71 -4.17
N LEU A 315 6.91 12.02 -5.11
CA LEU A 315 6.13 11.08 -5.92
C LEU A 315 6.85 10.79 -7.24
N PHE A 316 6.95 9.53 -7.66
CA PHE A 316 7.65 9.12 -8.89
C PHE A 316 7.11 7.81 -9.49
#